data_667f284a4598a551024c9d87b79b7b95
#
_entry.id   667f284a4598a551024c9d87b79b7b95
#
_cell.length_a   1.000
_cell.length_b   1.000
_cell.length_c   1.000
_cell.angle_alpha   90.00
_cell.angle_beta   90.00
_cell.angle_gamma   90.00
#
_symmetry.space_group_name_H-M   'P 1'
#
loop_
_entity.id
_entity.type
_entity.pdbx_description
1 polymer ?
#
loop_
_entity_poly.entity_id
_entity_poly.type
_entity_poly.pdbx_seq_one_letter_code
_entity_poly.pdbx_strand_id
1 'polypeptide(L)'
;PVLTIYVYEDDKYEETLDLVDKTGPYALTGAIFSKDRYALKVGVDKLKNAAGNFYINDKPTGAVVGQQPFGGARASGTNDKAGSILNLFRWVSARTIKENFVPPIDYKYPFMSEE
;
A
#
# COMPACT_ATOMS: atom_id res chain seq x y z
N PRO A 1 17.46 -17.00 -15.85
CA PRO A 1 16.84 -15.72 -15.65
C PRO A 1 16.84 -14.88 -16.94
N VAL A 2 15.73 -14.22 -17.21
CA VAL A 2 15.53 -13.35 -18.38
C VAL A 2 15.19 -11.96 -17.87
N LEU A 3 15.90 -10.95 -18.39
CA LEU A 3 15.62 -9.55 -18.13
C LEU A 3 15.12 -8.89 -19.42
N THR A 4 13.95 -8.31 -19.37
CA THR A 4 13.42 -7.50 -20.46
C THR A 4 13.82 -6.04 -20.25
N ILE A 5 14.38 -5.42 -21.29
CA ILE A 5 14.74 -4.00 -21.29
C ILE A 5 13.83 -3.28 -22.30
N TYR A 6 13.17 -2.21 -21.84
CA TYR A 6 12.40 -1.32 -22.67
C TYR A 6 13.03 0.08 -22.64
N VAL A 7 13.41 0.58 -23.81
CA VAL A 7 14.03 1.90 -23.98
C VAL A 7 12.98 2.85 -24.54
N TYR A 8 12.92 4.06 -24.02
CA TYR A 8 11.96 5.08 -24.44
C TYR A 8 12.63 6.46 -24.51
N GLU A 9 12.07 7.35 -25.29
CA GLU A 9 12.51 8.74 -25.41
C GLU A 9 12.10 9.55 -24.18
N ASP A 10 12.88 10.55 -23.80
CA ASP A 10 12.69 11.34 -22.59
C ASP A 10 11.30 12.00 -22.50
N ASP A 11 10.74 12.43 -23.64
CA ASP A 11 9.41 13.02 -23.73
C ASP A 11 8.27 11.99 -23.58
N LYS A 12 8.58 10.69 -23.58
CA LYS A 12 7.63 9.56 -23.43
C LYS A 12 7.55 8.99 -22.01
N TYR A 13 8.10 9.69 -21.03
CA TYR A 13 8.15 9.21 -19.65
C TYR A 13 6.76 8.85 -19.09
N GLU A 14 5.80 9.76 -19.19
CA GLU A 14 4.46 9.53 -18.65
C GLU A 14 3.69 8.42 -19.38
N GLU A 15 3.81 8.35 -20.72
CA GLU A 15 3.23 7.25 -21.50
C GLU A 15 3.85 5.90 -21.12
N THR A 16 5.16 5.89 -20.82
CA THR A 16 5.86 4.69 -20.37
C THR A 16 5.40 4.25 -18.99
N LEU A 17 5.14 5.17 -18.07
CA LEU A 17 4.58 4.85 -16.77
C LEU A 17 3.18 4.20 -16.91
N ASP A 18 2.35 4.71 -17.82
CA ASP A 18 1.03 4.12 -18.10
C ASP A 18 1.17 2.71 -18.71
N LEU A 19 2.17 2.49 -19.55
CA LEU A 19 2.49 1.16 -20.07
C LEU A 19 2.93 0.22 -18.96
N VAL A 20 3.83 0.65 -18.08
CA VAL A 20 4.28 -0.14 -16.91
C VAL A 20 3.10 -0.56 -16.04
N ASP A 21 2.18 0.38 -15.74
CA ASP A 21 1.01 0.10 -14.90
C ASP A 21 0.08 -0.97 -15.52
N LYS A 22 -0.01 -1.00 -16.87
CA LYS A 22 -0.93 -1.87 -17.61
C LYS A 22 -0.30 -3.19 -18.10
N THR A 23 1.01 -3.34 -18.01
CA THR A 23 1.73 -4.48 -18.64
C THR A 23 1.35 -5.83 -18.06
N GLY A 24 0.98 -5.89 -16.78
CA GLY A 24 0.65 -7.17 -16.16
C GLY A 24 -0.30 -7.07 -14.99
N PRO A 25 -0.89 -8.21 -14.60
CA PRO A 25 -1.81 -8.29 -13.48
C PRO A 25 -1.12 -8.30 -12.12
N TYR A 26 0.20 -8.46 -12.07
CA TYR A 26 0.99 -8.58 -10.85
C TYR A 26 1.52 -7.23 -10.39
N ALA A 27 1.66 -7.05 -9.07
CA ALA A 27 2.15 -5.82 -8.45
C ALA A 27 2.93 -6.15 -7.15
N LEU A 28 4.03 -6.90 -7.27
CA LEU A 28 4.80 -7.33 -6.11
C LEU A 28 5.76 -6.23 -5.64
N THR A 29 6.77 -5.94 -6.43
CA THR A 29 7.78 -4.93 -6.15
C THR A 29 8.01 -4.04 -7.36
N GLY A 30 8.37 -2.79 -7.12
CA GLY A 30 8.77 -1.85 -8.15
C GLY A 30 9.72 -0.81 -7.59
N ALA A 31 10.48 -0.16 -8.47
CA ALA A 31 11.40 0.91 -8.09
C ALA A 31 11.49 1.98 -9.16
N ILE A 32 11.76 3.21 -8.72
CA ILE A 32 12.15 4.32 -9.59
C ILE A 32 13.51 4.86 -9.14
N PHE A 33 14.38 5.10 -10.11
CA PHE A 33 15.68 5.73 -9.91
C PHE A 33 15.70 7.06 -10.67
N SER A 34 15.80 8.17 -9.96
CA SER A 34 15.91 9.51 -10.56
C SER A 34 16.50 10.50 -9.57
N LYS A 35 17.20 11.50 -10.09
CA LYS A 35 17.61 12.69 -9.34
C LYS A 35 16.56 13.81 -9.43
N ASP A 36 15.68 13.75 -10.43
CA ASP A 36 14.60 14.70 -10.62
C ASP A 36 13.43 14.39 -9.67
N ARG A 37 13.18 15.31 -8.73
CA ARG A 37 12.11 15.18 -7.74
C ARG A 37 10.72 15.28 -8.36
N TYR A 38 10.56 16.01 -9.47
CA TYR A 38 9.29 16.08 -10.17
C TYR A 38 8.98 14.76 -10.88
N ALA A 39 9.96 14.20 -11.60
CA ALA A 39 9.81 12.89 -12.22
C ALA A 39 9.47 11.79 -11.19
N LEU A 40 10.12 11.82 -10.00
CA LEU A 40 9.79 10.90 -8.91
C LEU A 40 8.34 11.07 -8.45
N LYS A 41 7.87 12.32 -8.27
CA LYS A 41 6.49 12.57 -7.85
C LYS A 41 5.48 12.02 -8.87
N VAL A 42 5.67 12.33 -10.14
CA VAL A 42 4.81 11.83 -11.22
C VAL A 42 4.81 10.29 -11.26
N GLY A 43 5.99 9.67 -11.15
CA GLY A 43 6.12 8.22 -11.14
C GLY A 43 5.42 7.55 -9.96
N VAL A 44 5.55 8.10 -8.76
CA VAL A 44 4.87 7.60 -7.56
C VAL A 44 3.35 7.71 -7.70
N ASP A 45 2.85 8.85 -8.20
CA ASP A 45 1.43 9.08 -8.39
C ASP A 45 0.82 8.13 -9.44
N LYS A 46 1.49 7.94 -10.57
CA LYS A 46 1.02 7.04 -11.64
C LYS A 46 1.12 5.55 -11.27
N LEU A 47 2.18 5.15 -10.59
CA LEU A 47 2.44 3.76 -10.24
C LEU A 47 1.97 3.34 -8.84
N LYS A 48 1.13 4.14 -8.18
CA LYS A 48 0.66 3.88 -6.80
C LYS A 48 0.03 2.50 -6.58
N ASN A 49 -0.50 1.89 -7.63
CA ASN A 49 -1.12 0.56 -7.59
C ASN A 49 -0.29 -0.52 -8.31
N ALA A 50 0.90 -0.18 -8.82
CA ALA A 50 1.73 -1.07 -9.63
C ALA A 50 2.71 -1.91 -8.80
N ALA A 51 2.83 -1.66 -7.49
CA ALA A 51 3.67 -2.45 -6.61
C ALA A 51 3.15 -2.41 -5.17
N GLY A 52 3.16 -3.54 -4.48
CA GLY A 52 2.91 -3.61 -3.05
C GLY A 52 4.06 -3.05 -2.24
N ASN A 53 5.29 -3.29 -2.67
CA ASN A 53 6.50 -2.63 -2.15
C ASN A 53 7.13 -1.78 -3.24
N PHE A 54 7.16 -0.48 -3.01
CA PHE A 54 7.66 0.50 -3.95
C PHE A 54 8.89 1.22 -3.39
N TYR A 55 9.97 1.26 -4.17
CA TYR A 55 11.25 1.77 -3.74
C TYR A 55 11.68 2.98 -4.58
N ILE A 56 12.26 3.99 -3.94
CA ILE A 56 12.78 5.19 -4.60
C ILE A 56 14.28 5.26 -4.35
N ASN A 57 15.07 5.17 -5.42
CA ASN A 57 16.54 5.22 -5.36
C ASN A 57 17.15 4.19 -4.39
N ASP A 58 16.53 3.01 -4.29
CA ASP A 58 16.93 1.93 -3.41
C ASP A 58 16.84 0.60 -4.17
N LYS A 59 17.11 -0.52 -3.51
CA LYS A 59 16.96 -1.84 -4.10
C LYS A 59 15.55 -2.02 -4.67
N PRO A 60 15.39 -2.61 -5.86
CA PRO A 60 14.08 -2.82 -6.46
C PRO A 60 13.26 -3.93 -5.80
N THR A 61 13.86 -4.68 -4.89
CA THR A 61 13.23 -5.79 -4.15
C THR A 61 14.05 -6.14 -2.90
N GLY A 62 13.58 -7.11 -2.12
CA GLY A 62 14.31 -7.60 -0.95
C GLY A 62 14.02 -6.77 0.31
N ALA A 63 12.77 -6.83 0.77
CA ALA A 63 12.36 -6.22 2.03
C ALA A 63 13.22 -6.75 3.20
N VAL A 64 13.64 -5.85 4.06
CA VAL A 64 14.43 -6.16 5.26
C VAL A 64 13.50 -6.10 6.47
N VAL A 65 13.46 -7.18 7.24
CA VAL A 65 12.66 -7.26 8.46
C VAL A 65 13.02 -6.11 9.41
N GLY A 66 11.99 -5.42 9.91
CA GLY A 66 12.14 -4.25 10.78
C GLY A 66 12.36 -2.92 10.06
N GLN A 67 12.60 -2.92 8.74
CA GLN A 67 12.69 -1.70 7.94
C GLN A 67 11.42 -1.44 7.13
N GLN A 68 10.95 -2.44 6.39
CA GLN A 68 9.69 -2.36 5.66
C GLN A 68 8.96 -3.69 5.68
N PRO A 69 7.64 -3.70 5.89
CA PRO A 69 6.83 -4.90 5.73
C PRO A 69 6.69 -5.26 4.25
N PHE A 70 6.45 -6.54 3.97
CA PHE A 70 6.42 -7.05 2.60
C PHE A 70 5.03 -7.59 2.24
N GLY A 71 4.56 -7.22 1.05
CA GLY A 71 3.33 -7.75 0.50
C GLY A 71 3.09 -7.26 -0.93
N GLY A 72 2.49 -8.13 -1.75
CA GLY A 72 2.13 -7.83 -3.13
C GLY A 72 0.67 -7.40 -3.26
N ALA A 73 0.43 -6.44 -4.13
CA ALA A 73 -0.90 -6.00 -4.54
C ALA A 73 -1.35 -6.73 -5.82
N ARG A 74 -2.56 -6.46 -6.30
CA ARG A 74 -3.19 -7.09 -7.47
C ARG A 74 -3.11 -8.63 -7.37
N ALA A 75 -2.72 -9.31 -8.44
CA ALA A 75 -2.57 -10.77 -8.45
C ALA A 75 -1.31 -11.28 -7.72
N SER A 76 -0.49 -10.40 -7.16
CA SER A 76 0.69 -10.79 -6.37
C SER A 76 0.41 -11.16 -4.92
N GLY A 77 -0.82 -11.01 -4.44
CA GLY A 77 -1.22 -11.44 -3.11
C GLY A 77 -2.24 -10.52 -2.46
N THR A 78 -2.44 -10.72 -1.17
CA THR A 78 -3.43 -9.98 -0.36
C THR A 78 -2.88 -8.66 0.20
N ASN A 79 -1.60 -8.41 0.01
CA ASN A 79 -0.89 -7.21 0.49
C ASN A 79 -0.96 -7.02 2.02
N ASP A 80 -0.96 -8.10 2.78
CA ASP A 80 -1.13 -8.07 4.23
C ASP A 80 0.08 -7.55 5.00
N LYS A 81 1.14 -7.15 4.31
CA LYS A 81 2.33 -6.54 4.91
C LYS A 81 2.98 -7.42 6.00
N ALA A 82 3.45 -8.61 5.58
CA ALA A 82 4.22 -9.50 6.44
C ALA A 82 5.40 -8.75 7.08
N GLY A 83 5.61 -9.00 8.38
CA GLY A 83 6.59 -8.23 9.18
C GLY A 83 6.02 -6.95 9.80
N SER A 84 4.69 -6.76 9.77
CA SER A 84 4.01 -5.67 10.46
C SER A 84 2.78 -6.14 11.23
N ILE A 85 2.29 -5.29 12.13
CA ILE A 85 1.04 -5.55 12.87
C ILE A 85 -0.16 -5.72 11.92
N LEU A 86 -0.12 -5.14 10.72
CA LEU A 86 -1.20 -5.27 9.75
C LEU A 86 -1.45 -6.73 9.35
N ASN A 87 -0.39 -7.52 9.24
CA ASN A 87 -0.52 -8.95 8.96
C ASN A 87 -1.24 -9.70 10.08
N LEU A 88 -1.05 -9.29 11.32
CA LEU A 88 -1.67 -9.96 12.48
C LEU A 88 -3.18 -9.82 12.49
N PHE A 89 -3.74 -8.73 11.95
CA PHE A 89 -5.19 -8.55 11.86
C PHE A 89 -5.89 -9.62 11.04
N ARG A 90 -5.17 -10.34 10.17
CA ARG A 90 -5.72 -11.48 9.42
C ARG A 90 -6.00 -12.70 10.29
N TRP A 91 -5.37 -12.78 11.44
CA TRP A 91 -5.37 -13.97 12.32
C TRP A 91 -6.21 -13.77 13.56
N VAL A 92 -6.81 -12.59 13.76
CA VAL A 92 -7.60 -12.26 14.92
C VAL A 92 -9.00 -11.79 14.53
N SER A 93 -9.95 -12.02 15.43
CA SER A 93 -11.29 -11.44 15.33
C SER A 93 -11.47 -10.43 16.45
N ALA A 94 -11.64 -9.17 16.09
CA ALA A 94 -11.82 -8.11 17.06
C ALA A 94 -13.18 -8.23 17.76
N ARG A 95 -13.18 -8.07 19.08
CA ARG A 95 -14.39 -8.05 19.89
C ARG A 95 -14.41 -6.80 20.75
N THR A 96 -15.50 -6.05 20.69
CA THR A 96 -15.75 -4.92 21.59
C THR A 96 -16.75 -5.32 22.66
N ILE A 97 -16.41 -5.03 23.91
CA ILE A 97 -17.30 -5.22 25.05
C ILE A 97 -17.52 -3.84 25.66
N LYS A 98 -18.79 -3.47 25.82
CA LYS A 98 -19.20 -2.30 26.59
C LYS A 98 -20.11 -2.78 27.74
N GLU A 99 -19.75 -2.42 28.95
CA GLU A 99 -20.51 -2.74 30.15
C GLU A 99 -20.85 -1.47 30.90
N ASN A 100 -22.13 -1.33 31.30
CA ASN A 100 -22.57 -0.29 32.21
C ASN A 100 -22.83 -0.93 33.56
N PHE A 101 -22.13 -0.50 34.60
CA PHE A 101 -22.38 -0.98 35.99
C PHE A 101 -23.75 -0.55 36.54
N VAL A 102 -24.25 0.58 36.05
CA VAL A 102 -25.63 1.03 36.33
C VAL A 102 -26.41 0.92 35.02
N PRO A 103 -27.34 -0.04 34.89
CA PRO A 103 -28.14 -0.18 33.68
C PRO A 103 -28.93 1.08 33.39
N PRO A 104 -29.03 1.53 32.15
CA PRO A 104 -29.83 2.69 31.79
C PRO A 104 -31.34 2.38 31.98
N ILE A 105 -32.05 3.35 32.54
CA ILE A 105 -33.50 3.29 32.71
C ILE A 105 -34.27 4.14 31.70
N ASP A 106 -33.53 4.91 30.89
CA ASP A 106 -34.05 5.75 29.80
C ASP A 106 -33.33 5.37 28.48
N TYR A 107 -34.04 5.47 27.36
CA TYR A 107 -33.49 5.26 26.04
C TYR A 107 -32.63 6.43 25.56
N LYS A 108 -32.80 7.62 26.18
CA LYS A 108 -32.04 8.81 25.83
C LYS A 108 -30.61 8.76 26.37
N TYR A 109 -29.66 9.17 25.53
CA TYR A 109 -28.32 9.50 26.01
C TYR A 109 -28.33 10.90 26.67
N PRO A 110 -27.38 11.20 27.57
CA PRO A 110 -27.33 12.50 28.24
C PRO A 110 -27.34 13.70 27.29
N PHE A 111 -26.66 13.57 26.11
CA PHE A 111 -26.65 14.64 25.10
C PHE A 111 -27.99 14.85 24.36
N MET A 112 -28.96 13.96 24.55
CA MET A 112 -30.32 14.05 23.97
C MET A 112 -31.31 14.67 24.94
N SER A 113 -30.90 14.99 26.16
CA SER A 113 -31.73 15.69 27.14
C SER A 113 -31.69 17.19 26.85
N GLU A 114 -32.83 17.81 26.71
CA GLU A 114 -32.92 19.28 26.70
C GLU A 114 -32.55 19.79 28.08
N GLU A 115 -31.73 20.86 28.16
CA GLU A 115 -31.47 21.59 29.40
C GLU A 115 -32.74 22.36 29.87
#